data_74a24abce82d99a50a3f04526f3ea05f
#
_entry.id   74a24abce82d99a50a3f04526f3ea05f
#
_cell.length_a   1.000
_cell.length_b   1.000
_cell.length_c   1.000
_cell.angle_alpha   90.00
_cell.angle_beta   90.00
_cell.angle_gamma   90.00
#
_symmetry.space_group_name_H-M   'P 1'
#
loop_
_entity.id
_entity.type
_entity.pdbx_description
1 polymer ?
#
loop_
_entity_poly.entity_id
_entity_poly.type
_entity_poly.pdbx_seq_one_letter_code
_entity_poly.pdbx_strand_id
1 'polypeptide(L)'
;MTNRFKEFLWKLKLLLKEPLLFLLILALLFFLTLFVIFPFVKMLYYSLTTEDGKLTVSTLVSAFTNKSYRTTFFNSMKLGVITAIIGTIIGYMYAYAITRTNMRWKPFFKTMATLPIISPPFVLSLSIIFLFGRKGLITNGLFGITNFDVYGMKSLIVIQVMSFFPIAYLTLSGILESIDTSVEDAALNLGASRLKIFTTITLPLSIPGIVSAMLLVFIQSLQDFSNPAVIGGDFATLGVESYRIITGLYDLKRGTLLSIMLLMPSLIAFLLQRYWVRGKSFITVTGKPTQNRGKIAEKHIVYPLFALCLFFCAVILLFYGTVLCGAFVKVWGVDNSITLNHFRYIFSIGIRPLKNAVTLAIIATPIAGILGMIIAFLTVRKDFIGKKYMSLASLLTFALPGTVIGIGYILAFNAKPFLLTGTAVILIAVFVFRNIPVGIEGGMSALAQIDPSIEEASTSLGANSFQTFKDITLPLIKGAFFSGLVYSFVRSMTAVSAVIFLISARWNVVTTRIFSLFEVSQYSDAAAYIVVMIIVIMAAVFILDRAVNSLGKNRQKAKRGKR
;
A
#
# COMPACT_ATOMS: atom_id res chain seq x y z
N MET A 1 8.31 6.07 -41.32
CA MET A 1 6.91 6.40 -40.93
C MET A 1 5.88 5.40 -41.43
N THR A 2 6.03 4.83 -42.58
CA THR A 2 5.04 3.93 -43.23
C THR A 2 4.76 2.60 -42.52
N ASN A 3 5.73 1.95 -41.85
CA ASN A 3 5.51 0.68 -41.17
C ASN A 3 4.69 0.82 -39.86
N ARG A 4 4.92 1.87 -39.06
CA ARG A 4 4.15 2.12 -37.83
C ARG A 4 2.67 2.46 -38.10
N PHE A 5 2.40 3.15 -39.21
CA PHE A 5 1.02 3.49 -39.59
C PHE A 5 0.25 2.27 -40.11
N LYS A 6 0.91 1.37 -40.88
CA LYS A 6 0.30 0.10 -41.29
C LYS A 6 0.01 -0.81 -40.10
N GLU A 7 0.91 -0.90 -39.12
CA GLU A 7 0.71 -1.65 -37.89
C GLU A 7 -0.42 -1.08 -37.05
N PHE A 8 -0.54 0.25 -36.96
CA PHE A 8 -1.65 0.93 -36.31
C PHE A 8 -3.01 0.57 -36.94
N LEU A 9 -3.13 0.70 -38.26
CA LEU A 9 -4.35 0.37 -38.98
C LEU A 9 -4.72 -1.12 -38.86
N TRP A 10 -3.74 -1.99 -38.89
CA TRP A 10 -3.94 -3.43 -38.71
C TRP A 10 -4.47 -3.75 -37.31
N LYS A 11 -3.86 -3.22 -36.25
CA LYS A 11 -4.35 -3.35 -34.87
C LYS A 11 -5.76 -2.78 -34.70
N LEU A 12 -6.07 -1.66 -35.32
CA LEU A 12 -7.41 -1.07 -35.30
C LEU A 12 -8.44 -1.98 -35.96
N LYS A 13 -8.11 -2.56 -37.14
CA LYS A 13 -8.99 -3.50 -37.84
C LYS A 13 -9.26 -4.77 -37.00
N LEU A 14 -8.26 -5.29 -36.30
CA LEU A 14 -8.44 -6.45 -35.42
C LEU A 14 -9.37 -6.13 -34.25
N LEU A 15 -9.22 -4.96 -33.64
CA LEU A 15 -10.09 -4.52 -32.54
C LEU A 15 -11.55 -4.31 -32.99
N LEU A 16 -11.77 -3.78 -34.18
CA LEU A 16 -13.11 -3.56 -34.73
C LEU A 16 -13.85 -4.87 -35.05
N LYS A 17 -13.13 -6.00 -35.17
CA LYS A 17 -13.77 -7.32 -35.31
C LYS A 17 -14.39 -7.84 -34.01
N GLU A 18 -13.94 -7.32 -32.85
CA GLU A 18 -14.51 -7.64 -31.53
C GLU A 18 -15.10 -6.36 -30.89
N PRO A 19 -16.29 -5.90 -31.28
CA PRO A 19 -16.83 -4.59 -30.90
C PRO A 19 -17.00 -4.43 -29.37
N LEU A 20 -17.34 -5.50 -28.66
CA LEU A 20 -17.46 -5.49 -27.21
C LEU A 20 -16.09 -5.24 -26.53
N LEU A 21 -15.03 -5.88 -27.03
CA LEU A 21 -13.66 -5.69 -26.56
C LEU A 21 -13.17 -4.26 -26.84
N PHE A 22 -13.49 -3.74 -28.03
CA PHE A 22 -13.14 -2.36 -28.41
C PHE A 22 -13.80 -1.33 -27.49
N LEU A 23 -15.12 -1.47 -27.24
CA LEU A 23 -15.84 -0.58 -26.31
C LEU A 23 -15.30 -0.68 -24.88
N LEU A 24 -14.95 -1.87 -24.42
CA LEU A 24 -14.36 -2.08 -23.10
C LEU A 24 -13.00 -1.37 -22.98
N ILE A 25 -12.13 -1.51 -23.97
CA ILE A 25 -10.83 -0.82 -24.00
C ILE A 25 -11.01 0.69 -24.00
N LEU A 26 -11.92 1.20 -24.82
CA LEU A 26 -12.22 2.63 -24.90
C LEU A 26 -12.73 3.18 -23.56
N ALA A 27 -13.67 2.47 -22.92
CA ALA A 27 -14.20 2.83 -21.62
C ALA A 27 -13.11 2.84 -20.54
N LEU A 28 -12.24 1.82 -20.51
CA LEU A 28 -11.11 1.77 -19.57
C LEU A 28 -10.12 2.92 -19.79
N LEU A 29 -9.76 3.21 -21.03
CA LEU A 29 -8.88 4.34 -21.36
C LEU A 29 -9.53 5.67 -20.95
N PHE A 30 -10.83 5.84 -21.19
CA PHE A 30 -11.58 7.03 -20.79
C PHE A 30 -11.58 7.20 -19.26
N PHE A 31 -11.94 6.16 -18.50
CA PHE A 31 -11.97 6.26 -17.04
C PHE A 31 -10.59 6.45 -16.42
N LEU A 32 -9.55 5.80 -16.94
CA LEU A 32 -8.16 6.04 -16.50
C LEU A 32 -7.73 7.47 -16.82
N THR A 33 -8.08 7.98 -17.98
CA THR A 33 -7.79 9.39 -18.32
C THR A 33 -8.54 10.34 -17.39
N LEU A 34 -9.84 10.12 -17.18
CA LEU A 34 -10.68 11.00 -16.36
C LEU A 34 -10.29 11.00 -14.88
N PHE A 35 -10.05 9.83 -14.29
CA PHE A 35 -9.84 9.71 -12.84
C PHE A 35 -8.36 9.59 -12.40
N VAL A 36 -7.43 9.39 -13.32
CA VAL A 36 -6.00 9.32 -12.98
C VAL A 36 -5.22 10.46 -13.63
N ILE A 37 -5.29 10.56 -14.97
CA ILE A 37 -4.45 11.51 -15.70
C ILE A 37 -4.96 12.94 -15.58
N PHE A 38 -6.27 13.16 -15.72
CA PHE A 38 -6.86 14.50 -15.69
C PHE A 38 -6.64 15.22 -14.34
N PRO A 39 -6.89 14.61 -13.15
CA PRO A 39 -6.55 15.23 -11.87
C PRO A 39 -5.06 15.54 -11.73
N PHE A 40 -4.21 14.63 -12.18
CA PHE A 40 -2.76 14.82 -12.16
C PHE A 40 -2.30 15.99 -13.04
N VAL A 41 -2.78 16.06 -14.27
CA VAL A 41 -2.48 17.15 -15.21
C VAL A 41 -3.03 18.48 -14.70
N LYS A 42 -4.26 18.49 -14.16
CA LYS A 42 -4.84 19.70 -13.55
C LYS A 42 -4.01 20.22 -12.38
N MET A 43 -3.52 19.34 -11.54
CA MET A 43 -2.66 19.70 -10.43
C MET A 43 -1.31 20.30 -10.91
N LEU A 44 -0.68 19.67 -11.90
CA LEU A 44 0.56 20.19 -12.52
C LEU A 44 0.31 21.57 -13.17
N TYR A 45 -0.75 21.68 -13.95
CA TYR A 45 -1.11 22.94 -14.59
C TYR A 45 -1.34 24.05 -13.56
N TYR A 46 -2.14 23.78 -12.52
CA TYR A 46 -2.45 24.75 -11.48
C TYR A 46 -1.21 25.23 -10.72
N SER A 47 -0.26 24.36 -10.46
CA SER A 47 0.98 24.72 -9.77
C SER A 47 1.97 25.52 -10.62
N LEU A 48 1.93 25.29 -11.94
CA LEU A 48 2.83 25.96 -12.89
C LEU A 48 2.23 27.27 -13.45
N THR A 49 1.01 27.63 -13.05
CA THR A 49 0.33 28.84 -13.54
C THR A 49 0.46 29.97 -12.54
N THR A 50 0.77 31.19 -12.99
CA THR A 50 0.71 32.42 -12.18
C THR A 50 -0.75 32.83 -11.93
N GLU A 51 -0.96 33.87 -11.09
CA GLU A 51 -2.29 34.46 -10.91
C GLU A 51 -2.86 35.02 -12.20
N ASP A 52 -2.00 35.53 -13.09
CA ASP A 52 -2.35 36.04 -14.41
C ASP A 52 -2.55 34.93 -15.48
N GLY A 53 -2.57 33.66 -15.09
CA GLY A 53 -2.79 32.51 -15.99
C GLY A 53 -1.60 32.12 -16.88
N LYS A 54 -0.41 32.72 -16.70
CA LYS A 54 0.79 32.39 -17.48
C LYS A 54 1.51 31.19 -16.89
N LEU A 55 1.93 30.25 -17.74
CA LEU A 55 2.76 29.11 -17.33
C LEU A 55 4.18 29.59 -16.97
N THR A 56 4.65 29.22 -15.78
CA THR A 56 5.99 29.55 -15.31
C THR A 56 6.55 28.48 -14.39
N VAL A 57 7.82 28.23 -14.51
CA VAL A 57 8.57 27.35 -13.59
C VAL A 57 9.07 28.13 -12.36
N SER A 58 9.01 29.47 -12.41
CA SER A 58 9.50 30.32 -11.31
C SER A 58 8.80 30.03 -9.98
N THR A 59 7.51 29.63 -10.00
CA THR A 59 6.76 29.24 -8.81
C THR A 59 7.35 28.00 -8.12
N LEU A 60 7.83 27.01 -8.88
CA LEU A 60 8.53 25.86 -8.32
C LEU A 60 9.91 26.25 -7.78
N VAL A 61 10.65 27.08 -8.51
CA VAL A 61 11.95 27.56 -8.05
C VAL A 61 11.79 28.39 -6.77
N SER A 62 10.79 29.27 -6.68
CA SER A 62 10.51 30.05 -5.47
C SER A 62 10.11 29.16 -4.29
N ALA A 63 9.44 28.04 -4.51
CA ALA A 63 9.16 27.07 -3.45
C ALA A 63 10.45 26.48 -2.85
N PHE A 64 11.46 26.16 -3.66
CA PHE A 64 12.76 25.66 -3.16
C PHE A 64 13.64 26.77 -2.55
N THR A 65 13.43 28.02 -2.88
CA THR A 65 14.13 29.16 -2.23
C THR A 65 13.53 29.55 -0.89
N ASN A 66 12.26 29.25 -0.65
CA ASN A 66 11.61 29.46 0.64
C ASN A 66 12.21 28.53 1.72
N LYS A 67 12.76 29.14 2.78
CA LYS A 67 13.44 28.40 3.87
C LYS A 67 12.53 27.37 4.55
N SER A 68 11.28 27.72 4.82
CA SER A 68 10.32 26.81 5.47
C SER A 68 10.03 25.59 4.61
N TYR A 69 9.70 25.78 3.32
CA TYR A 69 9.39 24.69 2.41
C TYR A 69 10.59 23.78 2.15
N ARG A 70 11.77 24.39 2.02
CA ARG A 70 13.03 23.65 1.90
C ARG A 70 13.30 22.79 3.13
N THR A 71 13.12 23.32 4.33
CA THR A 71 13.28 22.57 5.59
C THR A 71 12.30 21.39 5.62
N THR A 72 11.03 21.61 5.30
CA THR A 72 9.99 20.57 5.26
C THR A 72 10.30 19.50 4.21
N PHE A 73 10.86 19.90 3.05
CA PHE A 73 11.32 18.96 2.02
C PHE A 73 12.44 18.06 2.56
N PHE A 74 13.49 18.65 3.13
CA PHE A 74 14.60 17.88 3.67
C PHE A 74 14.20 17.02 4.88
N ASN A 75 13.25 17.46 5.69
CA ASN A 75 12.65 16.66 6.75
C ASN A 75 11.99 15.40 6.20
N SER A 76 11.17 15.54 5.14
CA SER A 76 10.53 14.40 4.48
C SER A 76 11.55 13.44 3.88
N MET A 77 12.59 13.98 3.22
CA MET A 77 13.68 13.16 2.64
C MET A 77 14.45 12.42 3.72
N LYS A 78 14.86 13.13 4.78
CA LYS A 78 15.63 12.55 5.89
C LYS A 78 14.85 11.43 6.57
N LEU A 79 13.58 11.67 6.89
CA LEU A 79 12.69 10.66 7.47
C LEU A 79 12.57 9.44 6.54
N GLY A 80 12.30 9.67 5.24
CA GLY A 80 12.15 8.63 4.24
C GLY A 80 13.40 7.75 4.08
N VAL A 81 14.57 8.38 3.98
CA VAL A 81 15.84 7.65 3.81
C VAL A 81 16.17 6.82 5.05
N ILE A 82 16.05 7.40 6.25
CA ILE A 82 16.36 6.69 7.51
C ILE A 82 15.38 5.52 7.69
N THR A 83 14.09 5.74 7.49
CA THR A 83 13.07 4.68 7.56
C THR A 83 13.33 3.57 6.55
N ALA A 84 13.70 3.93 5.31
CA ALA A 84 14.01 2.96 4.26
C ALA A 84 15.22 2.09 4.62
N ILE A 85 16.30 2.68 5.10
CA ILE A 85 17.51 1.94 5.49
C ILE A 85 17.20 1.01 6.65
N ILE A 86 16.68 1.54 7.76
CA ILE A 86 16.45 0.75 8.99
C ILE A 86 15.37 -0.31 8.72
N GLY A 87 14.25 0.07 8.10
CA GLY A 87 13.16 -0.85 7.80
C GLY A 87 13.57 -1.99 6.85
N THR A 88 14.45 -1.70 5.87
CA THR A 88 14.98 -2.73 4.96
C THR A 88 15.96 -3.67 5.67
N ILE A 89 16.84 -3.17 6.53
CA ILE A 89 17.74 -4.02 7.33
C ILE A 89 16.93 -4.98 8.20
N ILE A 90 15.95 -4.47 8.95
CA ILE A 90 15.08 -5.29 9.80
C ILE A 90 14.29 -6.29 8.95
N GLY A 91 13.70 -5.82 7.83
CA GLY A 91 12.96 -6.66 6.90
C GLY A 91 13.81 -7.79 6.31
N TYR A 92 15.07 -7.52 5.96
CA TYR A 92 16.02 -8.52 5.47
C TYR A 92 16.36 -9.56 6.54
N MET A 93 16.72 -9.12 7.76
CA MET A 93 17.03 -10.03 8.86
C MET A 93 15.82 -10.93 9.17
N TYR A 94 14.63 -10.37 9.18
CA TYR A 94 13.38 -11.10 9.42
C TYR A 94 13.09 -12.10 8.28
N ALA A 95 13.25 -11.67 7.02
CA ALA A 95 13.08 -12.52 5.85
C ALA A 95 14.09 -13.69 5.85
N TYR A 96 15.36 -13.40 6.13
CA TYR A 96 16.41 -14.40 6.23
C TYR A 96 16.12 -15.42 7.34
N ALA A 97 15.72 -14.96 8.53
CA ALA A 97 15.34 -15.83 9.65
C ALA A 97 14.24 -16.83 9.25
N ILE A 98 13.19 -16.35 8.59
CA ILE A 98 12.03 -17.19 8.23
C ILE A 98 12.33 -18.12 7.05
N THR A 99 13.05 -17.64 6.03
CA THR A 99 13.27 -18.43 4.80
C THR A 99 14.43 -19.39 4.91
N ARG A 100 15.56 -18.98 5.50
CA ARG A 100 16.83 -19.71 5.49
C ARG A 100 17.08 -20.57 6.72
N THR A 101 16.46 -20.30 7.87
CA THR A 101 16.70 -21.05 9.11
C THR A 101 15.64 -22.11 9.38
N ASN A 102 15.93 -23.04 10.31
CA ASN A 102 14.98 -24.04 10.82
C ASN A 102 14.36 -23.62 12.16
N MET A 103 14.07 -22.28 12.34
CA MET A 103 13.49 -21.77 13.58
C MET A 103 12.06 -22.29 13.81
N ARG A 104 11.67 -22.39 15.09
CA ARG A 104 10.30 -22.73 15.52
C ARG A 104 9.35 -21.54 15.31
N TRP A 105 8.03 -21.79 15.26
CA TRP A 105 6.96 -20.80 15.21
C TRP A 105 6.96 -19.85 13.98
N LYS A 106 7.54 -20.28 12.88
CA LYS A 106 7.54 -19.48 11.64
C LYS A 106 6.17 -18.94 11.21
N PRO A 107 5.06 -19.74 11.24
CA PRO A 107 3.75 -19.22 10.89
C PRO A 107 3.31 -18.06 11.79
N PHE A 108 3.56 -18.17 13.11
CA PHE A 108 3.26 -17.10 14.06
C PHE A 108 4.04 -15.82 13.72
N PHE A 109 5.36 -15.94 13.51
CA PHE A 109 6.19 -14.80 13.14
C PHE A 109 5.77 -14.16 11.81
N LYS A 110 5.39 -14.98 10.81
CA LYS A 110 4.85 -14.48 9.54
C LYS A 110 3.59 -13.64 9.74
N THR A 111 2.65 -14.14 10.53
CA THR A 111 1.40 -13.44 10.83
C THR A 111 1.65 -12.15 11.59
N MET A 112 2.48 -12.18 12.63
CA MET A 112 2.81 -11.00 13.41
C MET A 112 3.52 -9.92 12.57
N ALA A 113 4.47 -10.30 11.73
CA ALA A 113 5.16 -9.37 10.85
C ALA A 113 4.22 -8.68 9.85
N THR A 114 3.14 -9.32 9.43
CA THR A 114 2.21 -8.74 8.45
C THR A 114 1.06 -7.93 9.08
N LEU A 115 0.88 -8.02 10.39
CA LEU A 115 -0.18 -7.32 11.11
C LEU A 115 -0.20 -5.79 10.86
N PRO A 116 0.94 -5.06 10.86
CA PRO A 116 0.95 -3.62 10.61
C PRO A 116 0.45 -3.22 9.22
N ILE A 117 0.52 -4.10 8.20
CA ILE A 117 0.02 -3.81 6.84
C ILE A 117 -1.51 -3.74 6.81
N ILE A 118 -2.17 -4.58 7.61
CA ILE A 118 -3.64 -4.71 7.64
C ILE A 118 -4.24 -3.73 8.65
N SER A 119 -3.42 -3.18 9.53
CA SER A 119 -3.89 -2.35 10.62
C SER A 119 -4.39 -0.97 10.16
N PRO A 120 -5.37 -0.39 10.87
CA PRO A 120 -5.78 0.99 10.67
C PRO A 120 -4.61 1.97 10.83
N PRO A 121 -4.63 3.10 10.15
CA PRO A 121 -3.69 4.19 10.40
C PRO A 121 -3.83 4.67 11.85
N PHE A 122 -2.79 5.30 12.35
CA PHE A 122 -2.72 5.87 13.70
C PHE A 122 -2.53 4.87 14.85
N VAL A 123 -2.68 3.55 14.66
CA VAL A 123 -2.49 2.55 15.74
C VAL A 123 -1.14 2.73 16.42
N LEU A 124 -0.06 2.78 15.63
CA LEU A 124 1.29 2.88 16.18
C LEU A 124 1.57 4.26 16.79
N SER A 125 1.06 5.34 16.20
CA SER A 125 1.16 6.68 16.78
C SER A 125 0.44 6.77 18.12
N LEU A 126 -0.76 6.21 18.21
CA LEU A 126 -1.52 6.17 19.47
C LEU A 126 -0.82 5.33 20.52
N SER A 127 -0.27 4.18 20.13
CA SER A 127 0.51 3.32 21.04
C SER A 127 1.71 4.07 21.64
N ILE A 128 2.44 4.80 20.80
CA ILE A 128 3.59 5.61 21.26
C ILE A 128 3.12 6.71 22.23
N ILE A 129 1.99 7.37 21.97
CA ILE A 129 1.41 8.36 22.90
C ILE A 129 1.02 7.71 24.23
N PHE A 130 0.38 6.55 24.18
CA PHE A 130 -0.05 5.82 25.39
C PHE A 130 1.13 5.25 26.20
N LEU A 131 2.18 4.82 25.55
CA LEU A 131 3.37 4.26 26.21
C LEU A 131 4.35 5.33 26.69
N PHE A 132 4.64 6.32 25.85
CA PHE A 132 5.75 7.26 26.04
C PHE A 132 5.34 8.73 26.11
N GLY A 133 4.04 9.08 26.00
CA GLY A 133 3.56 10.44 26.16
C GLY A 133 3.74 10.96 27.59
N ARG A 134 3.35 12.21 27.83
CA ARG A 134 3.45 12.86 29.17
C ARG A 134 2.72 12.08 30.27
N LYS A 135 1.65 11.38 29.95
CA LYS A 135 0.89 10.47 30.82
C LYS A 135 1.06 9.01 30.38
N GLY A 136 2.18 8.71 29.72
CA GLY A 136 2.47 7.40 29.18
C GLY A 136 2.73 6.34 30.25
N LEU A 137 2.34 5.10 29.95
CA LEU A 137 2.50 3.96 30.86
C LEU A 137 3.96 3.73 31.25
N ILE A 138 4.89 3.85 30.29
CA ILE A 138 6.32 3.61 30.53
C ILE A 138 6.97 4.87 31.12
N THR A 139 6.81 6.03 30.49
CA THR A 139 7.46 7.26 30.92
C THR A 139 7.00 7.72 32.29
N ASN A 140 5.72 7.95 32.44
CA ASN A 140 5.14 8.44 33.70
C ASN A 140 4.84 7.28 34.66
N GLY A 141 4.17 6.22 34.18
CA GLY A 141 3.70 5.15 35.04
C GLY A 141 4.83 4.30 35.63
N LEU A 142 5.86 3.97 34.85
CA LEU A 142 6.97 3.10 35.30
C LEU A 142 8.17 3.91 35.80
N PHE A 143 8.56 4.98 35.09
CA PHE A 143 9.78 5.74 35.40
C PHE A 143 9.53 7.10 36.04
N GLY A 144 8.27 7.57 36.21
CA GLY A 144 7.95 8.86 36.81
C GLY A 144 8.40 10.07 35.98
N ILE A 145 8.73 9.87 34.69
CA ILE A 145 9.22 10.94 33.81
C ILE A 145 8.03 11.71 33.24
N THR A 146 7.82 12.96 33.68
CA THR A 146 6.68 13.78 33.26
C THR A 146 6.96 14.72 32.09
N ASN A 147 8.26 15.00 31.80
CA ASN A 147 8.69 15.99 30.78
C ASN A 147 9.21 15.33 29.51
N PHE A 148 8.88 14.07 29.26
CA PHE A 148 9.30 13.40 28.02
C PHE A 148 8.47 13.90 26.83
N ASP A 149 9.17 14.44 25.83
CA ASP A 149 8.53 14.84 24.56
C ASP A 149 8.58 13.68 23.57
N VAL A 150 7.41 13.12 23.31
CA VAL A 150 7.24 11.98 22.40
C VAL A 150 7.12 12.43 20.94
N TYR A 151 6.93 13.73 20.70
CA TYR A 151 6.72 14.24 19.35
C TYR A 151 8.03 14.44 18.59
N GLY A 152 7.95 14.41 17.27
CA GLY A 152 9.06 14.71 16.37
C GLY A 152 9.69 13.51 15.68
N MET A 153 10.84 13.73 15.07
CA MET A 153 11.51 12.81 14.16
C MET A 153 11.84 11.44 14.77
N LYS A 154 12.27 11.38 16.02
CA LYS A 154 12.70 10.10 16.66
C LYS A 154 11.54 9.10 16.73
N SER A 155 10.40 9.54 17.25
CA SER A 155 9.20 8.70 17.33
C SER A 155 8.65 8.37 15.95
N LEU A 156 8.69 9.31 15.00
CA LEU A 156 8.30 9.05 13.62
C LEU A 156 9.14 7.95 12.97
N ILE A 157 10.46 7.94 13.17
CA ILE A 157 11.33 6.87 12.66
C ILE A 157 10.88 5.51 13.22
N VAL A 158 10.68 5.41 14.54
CA VAL A 158 10.25 4.15 15.18
C VAL A 158 8.90 3.69 14.59
N ILE A 159 7.92 4.58 14.53
CA ILE A 159 6.59 4.28 14.00
C ILE A 159 6.65 3.86 12.54
N GLN A 160 7.33 4.61 11.70
CA GLN A 160 7.40 4.31 10.26
C GLN A 160 8.21 3.04 9.97
N VAL A 161 9.29 2.79 10.71
CA VAL A 161 10.02 1.52 10.62
C VAL A 161 9.11 0.35 10.97
N MET A 162 8.37 0.43 12.08
CA MET A 162 7.41 -0.61 12.48
C MET A 162 6.23 -0.75 11.50
N SER A 163 5.80 0.33 10.86
CA SER A 163 4.73 0.32 9.86
C SER A 163 5.16 -0.31 8.54
N PHE A 164 6.41 -0.09 8.12
CA PHE A 164 6.84 -0.37 6.74
C PHE A 164 7.89 -1.48 6.60
N PHE A 165 8.58 -1.92 7.69
CA PHE A 165 9.47 -3.09 7.60
C PHE A 165 8.76 -4.35 7.07
N PRO A 166 7.44 -4.57 7.29
CA PRO A 166 6.74 -5.72 6.74
C PRO A 166 6.74 -5.73 5.19
N ILE A 167 6.76 -4.57 4.55
CA ILE A 167 6.84 -4.45 3.08
C ILE A 167 8.21 -4.94 2.59
N ALA A 168 9.28 -4.50 3.26
CA ALA A 168 10.62 -5.01 2.99
C ALA A 168 10.72 -6.52 3.26
N TYR A 169 10.19 -6.99 4.38
CA TYR A 169 10.14 -8.41 4.74
C TYR A 169 9.46 -9.26 3.65
N LEU A 170 8.27 -8.87 3.19
CA LEU A 170 7.56 -9.64 2.16
C LEU A 170 8.30 -9.64 0.83
N THR A 171 8.81 -8.49 0.40
CA THR A 171 9.58 -8.35 -0.84
C THR A 171 10.83 -9.23 -0.80
N LEU A 172 11.58 -9.15 0.28
CA LEU A 172 12.85 -9.87 0.45
C LEU A 172 12.64 -11.36 0.70
N SER A 173 11.55 -11.77 1.37
CA SER A 173 11.19 -13.18 1.50
C SER A 173 10.98 -13.82 0.13
N GLY A 174 10.21 -13.18 -0.76
CA GLY A 174 10.00 -13.69 -2.13
C GLY A 174 11.31 -13.82 -2.92
N ILE A 175 12.23 -12.88 -2.75
CA ILE A 175 13.53 -12.92 -3.42
C ILE A 175 14.43 -14.01 -2.84
N LEU A 176 14.54 -14.08 -1.51
CA LEU A 176 15.31 -15.14 -0.88
C LEU A 176 14.77 -16.53 -1.22
N GLU A 177 13.45 -16.72 -1.31
CA GLU A 177 12.83 -17.97 -1.74
C GLU A 177 13.12 -18.31 -3.22
N SER A 178 13.39 -17.33 -4.07
CA SER A 178 13.71 -17.53 -5.48
C SER A 178 15.19 -17.87 -5.76
N ILE A 179 16.10 -17.59 -4.82
CA ILE A 179 17.52 -17.95 -4.94
C ILE A 179 17.69 -19.46 -4.74
N ASP A 180 18.30 -20.14 -5.72
CA ASP A 180 18.55 -21.58 -5.64
C ASP A 180 19.55 -21.91 -4.52
N THR A 181 19.08 -22.69 -3.55
CA THR A 181 19.91 -23.13 -2.41
C THR A 181 21.02 -24.10 -2.81
N SER A 182 20.98 -24.69 -4.00
CA SER A 182 22.02 -25.61 -4.49
C SER A 182 23.39 -24.94 -4.57
N VAL A 183 23.44 -23.65 -4.86
CA VAL A 183 24.70 -22.87 -4.89
C VAL A 183 25.27 -22.70 -3.47
N GLU A 184 24.40 -22.45 -2.49
CA GLU A 184 24.79 -22.38 -1.07
C GLU A 184 25.28 -23.74 -0.55
N ASP A 185 24.57 -24.83 -0.90
CA ASP A 185 24.92 -26.21 -0.53
C ASP A 185 26.25 -26.65 -1.17
N ALA A 186 26.50 -26.29 -2.45
CA ALA A 186 27.77 -26.56 -3.14
C ALA A 186 28.94 -25.85 -2.43
N ALA A 187 28.77 -24.58 -2.08
CA ALA A 187 29.78 -23.82 -1.35
C ALA A 187 30.06 -24.43 0.03
N LEU A 188 29.02 -24.92 0.71
CA LEU A 188 29.15 -25.60 2.00
C LEU A 188 29.95 -26.90 1.86
N ASN A 189 29.67 -27.70 0.84
CA ASN A 189 30.39 -28.94 0.55
C ASN A 189 31.87 -28.69 0.17
N LEU A 190 32.19 -27.50 -0.35
CA LEU A 190 33.56 -27.05 -0.60
C LEU A 190 34.23 -26.47 0.65
N GLY A 191 33.58 -26.56 1.84
CA GLY A 191 34.17 -26.11 3.13
C GLY A 191 33.99 -24.62 3.41
N ALA A 192 33.15 -23.88 2.67
CA ALA A 192 32.89 -22.48 2.98
C ALA A 192 32.08 -22.35 4.29
N SER A 193 32.48 -21.41 5.15
CA SER A 193 31.70 -21.09 6.36
C SER A 193 30.38 -20.43 6.02
N ARG A 194 29.36 -20.52 6.89
CA ARG A 194 28.06 -19.88 6.73
C ARG A 194 28.15 -18.36 6.50
N LEU A 195 29.06 -17.70 7.22
CA LEU A 195 29.28 -16.26 7.04
C LEU A 195 29.84 -15.95 5.65
N LYS A 196 30.79 -16.79 5.15
CA LYS A 196 31.33 -16.62 3.80
C LYS A 196 30.26 -16.83 2.74
N ILE A 197 29.44 -17.87 2.87
CA ILE A 197 28.29 -18.12 1.97
C ILE A 197 27.33 -16.92 1.98
N PHE A 198 26.99 -16.42 3.16
CA PHE A 198 26.12 -15.25 3.29
C PHE A 198 26.68 -14.02 2.56
N THR A 199 27.96 -13.69 2.80
CA THR A 199 28.58 -12.47 2.25
C THR A 199 28.94 -12.56 0.77
N THR A 200 29.24 -13.77 0.26
CA THR A 200 29.71 -13.96 -1.12
C THR A 200 28.64 -14.47 -2.09
N ILE A 201 27.57 -15.08 -1.58
CA ILE A 201 26.51 -15.68 -2.41
C ILE A 201 25.15 -15.04 -2.09
N THR A 202 24.63 -15.25 -0.87
CA THR A 202 23.25 -14.89 -0.54
C THR A 202 23.03 -13.39 -0.58
N LEU A 203 23.90 -12.60 0.05
CA LEU A 203 23.79 -11.14 0.10
C LEU A 203 23.97 -10.50 -1.29
N PRO A 204 25.00 -10.81 -2.08
CA PRO A 204 25.15 -10.27 -3.42
C PRO A 204 23.99 -10.60 -4.37
N LEU A 205 23.48 -11.82 -4.33
CA LEU A 205 22.32 -12.22 -5.13
C LEU A 205 21.03 -11.52 -4.70
N SER A 206 20.94 -11.12 -3.44
CA SER A 206 19.77 -10.38 -2.92
C SER A 206 19.85 -8.86 -3.07
N ILE A 207 21.00 -8.26 -3.49
CA ILE A 207 21.18 -6.81 -3.62
C ILE A 207 20.07 -6.15 -4.48
N PRO A 208 19.70 -6.64 -5.68
CA PRO A 208 18.61 -6.04 -6.44
C PRO A 208 17.30 -5.99 -5.67
N GLY A 209 17.04 -7.04 -4.88
CA GLY A 209 15.89 -7.11 -4.01
C GLY A 209 15.95 -6.15 -2.83
N ILE A 210 17.12 -6.01 -2.22
CA ILE A 210 17.35 -5.05 -1.13
C ILE A 210 17.09 -3.64 -1.62
N VAL A 211 17.64 -3.26 -2.78
CA VAL A 211 17.40 -1.94 -3.39
C VAL A 211 15.92 -1.74 -3.72
N SER A 212 15.25 -2.76 -4.27
CA SER A 212 13.80 -2.70 -4.55
C SER A 212 12.98 -2.48 -3.27
N ALA A 213 13.26 -3.26 -2.22
CA ALA A 213 12.58 -3.14 -0.92
C ALA A 213 12.83 -1.76 -0.29
N MET A 214 14.06 -1.27 -0.34
CA MET A 214 14.43 0.04 0.19
C MET A 214 13.69 1.17 -0.53
N LEU A 215 13.60 1.13 -1.86
CA LEU A 215 12.83 2.11 -2.64
C LEU A 215 11.34 2.05 -2.33
N LEU A 216 10.76 0.85 -2.14
CA LEU A 216 9.36 0.69 -1.76
C LEU A 216 9.09 1.28 -0.38
N VAL A 217 9.93 0.99 0.62
CA VAL A 217 9.80 1.57 1.98
C VAL A 217 9.97 3.09 1.94
N PHE A 218 10.91 3.61 1.16
CA PHE A 218 11.10 5.05 0.96
C PHE A 218 9.84 5.71 0.39
N ILE A 219 9.25 5.15 -0.66
CA ILE A 219 8.00 5.64 -1.25
C ILE A 219 6.87 5.63 -0.21
N GLN A 220 6.72 4.55 0.56
CA GLN A 220 5.68 4.46 1.60
C GLN A 220 5.88 5.48 2.71
N SER A 221 7.13 5.72 3.13
CA SER A 221 7.44 6.75 4.12
C SER A 221 7.07 8.16 3.63
N LEU A 222 7.39 8.50 2.37
CA LEU A 222 7.01 9.77 1.78
C LEU A 222 5.48 9.94 1.64
N GLN A 223 4.77 8.85 1.37
CA GLN A 223 3.32 8.85 1.22
C GLN A 223 2.57 8.84 2.56
N ASP A 224 3.27 8.61 3.66
CA ASP A 224 2.67 8.58 4.99
C ASP A 224 2.32 10.00 5.44
N PHE A 225 1.02 10.23 5.51
CA PHE A 225 0.43 11.45 6.08
C PHE A 225 0.05 11.21 7.54
N SER A 226 -0.44 10.01 7.86
CA SER A 226 -1.16 9.71 9.09
C SER A 226 -0.28 9.84 10.33
N ASN A 227 0.89 9.22 10.31
CA ASN A 227 1.78 9.24 11.46
C ASN A 227 2.40 10.64 11.70
N PRO A 228 2.95 11.34 10.66
CA PRO A 228 3.44 12.70 10.84
C PRO A 228 2.36 13.70 11.27
N ALA A 229 1.12 13.53 10.85
CA ALA A 229 0.03 14.42 11.23
C ALA A 229 -0.31 14.35 12.73
N VAL A 230 -0.10 13.19 13.37
CA VAL A 230 -0.40 12.95 14.79
C VAL A 230 0.81 13.19 15.68
N ILE A 231 2.00 12.70 15.31
CA ILE A 231 3.15 12.67 16.20
C ILE A 231 4.35 13.51 15.70
N GLY A 232 4.18 14.18 14.56
CA GLY A 232 5.24 15.02 13.99
C GLY A 232 5.63 16.21 14.87
N GLY A 233 4.69 16.80 15.59
CA GLY A 233 4.94 18.01 16.39
C GLY A 233 5.50 19.13 15.50
N ASP A 234 6.66 19.68 15.88
CA ASP A 234 7.38 20.70 15.11
C ASP A 234 8.16 20.16 13.91
N PHE A 235 8.28 18.84 13.81
CA PHE A 235 8.91 18.18 12.66
C PHE A 235 7.91 18.06 11.51
N ALA A 236 7.77 19.14 10.76
CA ALA A 236 6.86 19.21 9.63
C ALA A 236 7.35 18.35 8.45
N THR A 237 6.43 17.58 7.84
CA THR A 237 6.64 16.87 6.57
C THR A 237 5.79 17.49 5.46
N LEU A 238 6.21 17.33 4.19
CA LEU A 238 5.53 17.97 3.05
C LEU A 238 4.03 17.63 2.96
N GLY A 239 3.65 16.39 3.24
CA GLY A 239 2.24 15.99 3.18
C GLY A 239 1.39 16.69 4.24
N VAL A 240 1.89 16.79 5.48
CA VAL A 240 1.19 17.44 6.59
C VAL A 240 1.16 18.95 6.40
N GLU A 241 2.27 19.54 5.98
CA GLU A 241 2.34 20.98 5.75
C GLU A 241 1.42 21.41 4.61
N SER A 242 1.37 20.63 3.51
CA SER A 242 0.40 20.85 2.44
C SER A 242 -1.04 20.84 2.95
N TYR A 243 -1.38 19.87 3.83
CA TYR A 243 -2.69 19.80 4.46
C TYR A 243 -2.98 21.05 5.32
N ARG A 244 -2.05 21.43 6.20
CA ARG A 244 -2.19 22.61 7.08
C ARG A 244 -2.41 23.91 6.28
N ILE A 245 -1.68 24.09 5.20
CA ILE A 245 -1.82 25.27 4.34
C ILE A 245 -3.18 25.28 3.64
N ILE A 246 -3.65 24.16 3.12
CA ILE A 246 -4.94 24.09 2.42
C ILE A 246 -6.11 24.26 3.38
N THR A 247 -6.09 23.59 4.53
CA THR A 247 -7.24 23.56 5.45
C THR A 247 -7.22 24.71 6.47
N GLY A 248 -6.03 25.16 6.88
CA GLY A 248 -5.88 26.20 7.87
C GLY A 248 -5.75 27.61 7.27
N LEU A 249 -5.04 27.75 6.14
CA LEU A 249 -4.83 29.04 5.49
C LEU A 249 -5.69 29.23 4.22
N TYR A 250 -6.43 28.20 3.81
CA TYR A 250 -7.24 28.18 2.58
C TYR A 250 -6.44 28.49 1.31
N ASP A 251 -5.11 28.28 1.34
CA ASP A 251 -4.22 28.52 0.20
C ASP A 251 -3.97 27.22 -0.58
N LEU A 252 -4.87 26.97 -1.52
CA LEU A 252 -4.80 25.78 -2.37
C LEU A 252 -3.55 25.78 -3.27
N LYS A 253 -3.06 26.97 -3.67
CA LYS A 253 -1.91 27.10 -4.57
C LYS A 253 -0.61 26.71 -3.90
N ARG A 254 -0.33 27.25 -2.70
CA ARG A 254 0.85 26.88 -1.92
C ARG A 254 0.81 25.41 -1.49
N GLY A 255 -0.35 24.91 -1.05
CA GLY A 255 -0.49 23.50 -0.70
C GLY A 255 -0.25 22.56 -1.89
N THR A 256 -0.71 22.95 -3.09
CA THR A 256 -0.45 22.20 -4.33
C THR A 256 1.05 22.17 -4.67
N LEU A 257 1.76 23.29 -4.51
CA LEU A 257 3.21 23.37 -4.72
C LEU A 257 3.98 22.38 -3.83
N LEU A 258 3.67 22.35 -2.53
CA LEU A 258 4.30 21.39 -1.60
C LEU A 258 4.01 19.94 -1.97
N SER A 259 2.80 19.66 -2.46
CA SER A 259 2.44 18.32 -2.94
C SER A 259 3.23 17.91 -4.18
N ILE A 260 3.57 18.85 -5.07
CA ILE A 260 4.45 18.56 -6.21
C ILE A 260 5.91 18.35 -5.76
N MET A 261 6.39 19.13 -4.79
CA MET A 261 7.69 18.87 -4.19
C MET A 261 7.78 17.46 -3.59
N LEU A 262 6.69 16.94 -3.02
CA LEU A 262 6.59 15.56 -2.52
C LEU A 262 6.50 14.53 -3.64
N LEU A 263 5.80 14.85 -4.71
CA LEU A 263 5.61 13.97 -5.86
C LEU A 263 6.91 13.63 -6.57
N MET A 264 7.80 14.61 -6.76
CA MET A 264 9.03 14.42 -7.54
C MET A 264 9.90 13.28 -7.02
N PRO A 265 10.35 13.25 -5.74
CA PRO A 265 11.17 12.15 -5.24
C PRO A 265 10.41 10.82 -5.19
N SER A 266 9.10 10.82 -4.93
CA SER A 266 8.28 9.61 -4.97
C SER A 266 8.21 9.02 -6.37
N LEU A 267 8.02 9.84 -7.40
CA LEU A 267 7.98 9.40 -8.80
C LEU A 267 9.35 8.91 -9.27
N ILE A 268 10.43 9.60 -8.93
CA ILE A 268 11.80 9.18 -9.25
C ILE A 268 12.08 7.82 -8.63
N ALA A 269 11.79 7.63 -7.35
CA ALA A 269 11.99 6.37 -6.66
C ALA A 269 11.17 5.23 -7.30
N PHE A 270 9.92 5.51 -7.68
CA PHE A 270 9.07 4.54 -8.38
C PHE A 270 9.63 4.15 -9.75
N LEU A 271 10.08 5.11 -10.55
CA LEU A 271 10.68 4.85 -11.86
C LEU A 271 11.98 4.05 -11.74
N LEU A 272 12.84 4.38 -10.76
CA LEU A 272 14.06 3.62 -10.47
C LEU A 272 13.72 2.18 -10.08
N GLN A 273 12.75 1.98 -9.17
CA GLN A 273 12.31 0.66 -8.73
C GLN A 273 11.77 -0.17 -9.91
N ARG A 274 10.96 0.44 -10.78
CA ARG A 274 10.29 -0.25 -11.87
C ARG A 274 11.22 -0.60 -13.03
N TYR A 275 12.07 0.34 -13.45
CA TYR A 275 12.85 0.19 -14.69
C TYR A 275 14.28 -0.25 -14.46
N TRP A 276 14.92 0.23 -13.41
CA TRP A 276 16.32 -0.08 -13.16
C TRP A 276 16.53 -1.37 -12.37
N VAL A 277 15.68 -1.64 -11.38
CA VAL A 277 15.82 -2.83 -10.53
C VAL A 277 15.23 -4.08 -11.18
N ARG A 278 14.04 -4.00 -11.78
CA ARG A 278 13.41 -5.15 -12.48
C ARG A 278 14.24 -5.70 -13.63
N GLY A 279 15.02 -4.86 -14.32
CA GLY A 279 15.91 -5.29 -15.40
C GLY A 279 17.12 -6.13 -14.98
N LYS A 280 17.43 -6.19 -13.68
CA LYS A 280 18.60 -6.89 -13.12
C LYS A 280 18.22 -8.13 -12.28
N SER A 281 17.04 -8.71 -12.49
CA SER A 281 16.65 -9.95 -11.82
C SER A 281 17.56 -11.10 -12.26
N PHE A 282 18.36 -11.63 -11.35
CA PHE A 282 19.11 -12.86 -11.55
C PHE A 282 18.16 -14.05 -11.44
N ILE A 283 17.44 -14.35 -12.52
CA ILE A 283 16.71 -15.61 -12.63
C ILE A 283 17.77 -16.67 -12.91
N THR A 284 17.96 -17.61 -11.98
CA THR A 284 18.81 -18.78 -12.20
C THR A 284 18.29 -19.62 -13.36
N VAL A 285 19.19 -20.06 -14.19
CA VAL A 285 18.96 -20.74 -15.49
C VAL A 285 18.24 -22.11 -15.35
N THR A 286 18.05 -22.63 -14.15
CA THR A 286 17.43 -23.93 -13.89
C THR A 286 16.02 -23.76 -13.27
N GLY A 287 15.06 -23.93 -14.09
CA GLY A 287 13.64 -23.61 -13.98
C GLY A 287 12.77 -24.29 -12.95
N LYS A 288 13.15 -24.64 -11.76
CA LYS A 288 12.31 -24.80 -10.54
C LYS A 288 13.19 -24.85 -9.30
N PRO A 289 13.00 -23.94 -8.33
CA PRO A 289 13.70 -24.07 -7.04
C PRO A 289 13.30 -25.40 -6.37
N THR A 290 14.27 -26.21 -6.05
CA THR A 290 14.04 -27.45 -5.30
C THR A 290 13.69 -27.11 -3.86
N GLN A 291 12.45 -27.31 -3.46
CA GLN A 291 11.88 -26.89 -2.17
C GLN A 291 12.40 -27.66 -0.92
N ASN A 292 13.25 -28.66 -1.07
CA ASN A 292 13.58 -29.57 0.03
C ASN A 292 15.09 -29.61 0.30
N ARG A 293 15.72 -28.53 0.80
CA ARG A 293 17.14 -28.55 1.16
C ARG A 293 17.47 -27.91 2.48
N GLY A 294 18.61 -28.30 3.03
CA GLY A 294 19.03 -28.08 4.40
C GLY A 294 18.94 -26.64 4.90
N LYS A 295 17.89 -26.38 5.68
CA LYS A 295 17.77 -25.10 6.38
C LYS A 295 18.84 -25.02 7.46
N ILE A 296 19.38 -23.81 7.67
CA ILE A 296 20.37 -23.54 8.71
C ILE A 296 19.81 -23.98 10.07
N ALA A 297 20.48 -24.91 10.72
CA ALA A 297 20.09 -25.48 12.01
C ALA A 297 21.06 -25.11 13.14
N GLU A 298 22.18 -24.45 12.81
CA GLU A 298 23.22 -24.06 13.76
C GLU A 298 22.68 -23.06 14.79
N LYS A 299 22.74 -23.47 16.06
CA LYS A 299 22.14 -22.74 17.19
C LYS A 299 22.65 -21.30 17.33
N HIS A 300 23.92 -21.06 17.06
CA HIS A 300 24.53 -19.73 17.15
C HIS A 300 24.02 -18.74 16.09
N ILE A 301 23.42 -19.23 15.00
CA ILE A 301 22.75 -18.40 13.98
C ILE A 301 21.25 -18.31 14.24
N VAL A 302 20.62 -19.45 14.55
CA VAL A 302 19.17 -19.54 14.74
C VAL A 302 18.69 -18.78 15.96
N TYR A 303 19.38 -18.86 17.10
CA TYR A 303 18.92 -18.22 18.33
C TYR A 303 18.94 -16.69 18.30
N PRO A 304 19.97 -15.99 17.80
CA PRO A 304 19.93 -14.54 17.66
C PRO A 304 18.82 -14.08 16.71
N LEU A 305 18.60 -14.77 15.58
CA LEU A 305 17.54 -14.44 14.65
C LEU A 305 16.15 -14.74 15.22
N PHE A 306 16.00 -15.81 15.99
CA PHE A 306 14.77 -16.10 16.73
C PHE A 306 14.49 -15.02 17.79
N ALA A 307 15.49 -14.60 18.56
CA ALA A 307 15.35 -13.54 19.55
C ALA A 307 14.98 -12.21 18.92
N LEU A 308 15.55 -11.87 17.75
CA LEU A 308 15.18 -10.70 16.98
C LEU A 308 13.71 -10.76 16.53
N CYS A 309 13.26 -11.88 15.95
CA CYS A 309 11.86 -12.05 15.58
C CYS A 309 10.92 -11.96 16.78
N LEU A 310 11.30 -12.56 17.91
CA LEU A 310 10.53 -12.51 19.16
C LEU A 310 10.44 -11.08 19.70
N PHE A 311 11.54 -10.32 19.67
CA PHE A 311 11.57 -8.90 20.06
C PHE A 311 10.58 -8.07 19.25
N PHE A 312 10.62 -8.16 17.93
CA PHE A 312 9.68 -7.42 17.08
C PHE A 312 8.23 -7.85 17.29
N CYS A 313 7.97 -9.15 17.49
CA CYS A 313 6.64 -9.63 17.85
C CYS A 313 6.17 -9.07 19.20
N ALA A 314 7.04 -9.04 20.21
CA ALA A 314 6.71 -8.47 21.51
C ALA A 314 6.39 -6.98 21.43
N VAL A 315 7.17 -6.21 20.64
CA VAL A 315 6.89 -4.78 20.39
C VAL A 315 5.56 -4.58 19.67
N ILE A 316 5.25 -5.38 18.64
CA ILE A 316 3.96 -5.32 17.94
C ILE A 316 2.82 -5.63 18.92
N LEU A 317 2.92 -6.71 19.68
CA LEU A 317 1.90 -7.09 20.67
C LEU A 317 1.72 -6.02 21.73
N LEU A 318 2.81 -5.41 22.20
CA LEU A 318 2.75 -4.30 23.16
C LEU A 318 2.00 -3.10 22.58
N PHE A 319 2.30 -2.71 21.34
CA PHE A 319 1.65 -1.58 20.69
C PHE A 319 0.14 -1.83 20.50
N TYR A 320 -0.24 -2.96 19.94
CA TYR A 320 -1.65 -3.30 19.73
C TYR A 320 -2.41 -3.54 21.04
N GLY A 321 -1.77 -4.21 21.99
CA GLY A 321 -2.31 -4.42 23.34
C GLY A 321 -2.57 -3.11 24.08
N THR A 322 -1.66 -2.14 23.96
CA THR A 322 -1.83 -0.82 24.58
C THR A 322 -3.03 -0.07 23.99
N VAL A 323 -3.25 -0.10 22.67
CA VAL A 323 -4.43 0.51 22.04
C VAL A 323 -5.69 -0.21 22.46
N LEU A 324 -5.65 -1.55 22.52
CA LEU A 324 -6.78 -2.33 22.99
C LEU A 324 -7.15 -1.95 24.42
N CYS A 325 -6.19 -1.90 25.35
CA CYS A 325 -6.43 -1.45 26.73
C CYS A 325 -6.95 -0.01 26.77
N GLY A 326 -6.34 0.90 26.00
CA GLY A 326 -6.74 2.31 25.94
C GLY A 326 -8.18 2.54 25.48
N ALA A 327 -8.73 1.63 24.68
CA ALA A 327 -10.12 1.68 24.23
C ALA A 327 -11.15 1.41 25.37
N PHE A 328 -10.71 0.76 26.45
CA PHE A 328 -11.55 0.46 27.62
C PHE A 328 -11.27 1.38 28.81
N VAL A 329 -10.28 2.26 28.73
CA VAL A 329 -9.93 3.20 29.79
C VAL A 329 -10.64 4.52 29.56
N LYS A 330 -11.26 5.08 30.60
CA LYS A 330 -12.07 6.31 30.52
C LYS A 330 -11.28 7.52 30.05
N VAL A 331 -10.12 7.81 30.66
CA VAL A 331 -9.15 8.82 30.20
C VAL A 331 -7.75 8.30 30.50
N TRP A 332 -7.02 7.88 29.47
CA TRP A 332 -5.69 7.29 29.63
C TRP A 332 -4.72 8.14 30.47
N GLY A 333 -4.18 7.52 31.50
CA GLY A 333 -3.19 8.15 32.39
C GLY A 333 -3.74 9.22 33.36
N VAL A 334 -5.07 9.43 33.37
CA VAL A 334 -5.76 10.35 34.29
C VAL A 334 -6.84 9.61 35.11
N ASP A 335 -7.75 8.97 34.43
CA ASP A 335 -8.79 8.13 35.04
C ASP A 335 -8.77 6.77 34.34
N ASN A 336 -8.03 5.83 34.96
CA ASN A 336 -7.82 4.50 34.39
C ASN A 336 -8.98 3.53 34.71
N SER A 337 -10.14 4.02 35.17
CA SER A 337 -11.32 3.20 35.35
C SER A 337 -11.79 2.60 34.02
N ILE A 338 -12.21 1.33 34.08
CA ILE A 338 -12.68 0.60 32.89
C ILE A 338 -14.09 1.08 32.55
N THR A 339 -14.30 1.37 31.26
CA THR A 339 -15.59 1.83 30.74
C THR A 339 -15.90 1.26 29.36
N LEU A 340 -17.18 1.11 29.04
CA LEU A 340 -17.69 0.80 27.71
C LEU A 340 -18.34 2.02 27.02
N ASN A 341 -18.26 3.20 27.64
CA ASN A 341 -18.95 4.39 27.14
C ASN A 341 -18.45 4.81 25.75
N HIS A 342 -17.15 4.63 25.45
CA HIS A 342 -16.58 4.90 24.13
C HIS A 342 -17.26 4.05 23.04
N PHE A 343 -17.45 2.76 23.30
CA PHE A 343 -18.14 1.86 22.39
C PHE A 343 -19.65 2.19 22.30
N ARG A 344 -20.29 2.50 23.43
CA ARG A 344 -21.70 2.92 23.43
C ARG A 344 -21.89 4.18 22.58
N TYR A 345 -20.98 5.17 22.70
CA TYR A 345 -20.99 6.36 21.85
C TYR A 345 -20.85 6.02 20.36
N ILE A 346 -19.88 5.15 20.00
CA ILE A 346 -19.67 4.74 18.60
C ILE A 346 -20.93 4.12 18.01
N PHE A 347 -21.58 3.20 18.73
CA PHE A 347 -22.73 2.48 18.21
C PHE A 347 -24.06 3.25 18.30
N SER A 348 -24.13 4.33 19.07
CA SER A 348 -25.31 5.21 19.14
C SER A 348 -25.20 6.38 18.15
N ILE A 349 -24.36 7.35 18.45
CA ILE A 349 -24.25 8.63 17.71
C ILE A 349 -23.14 8.58 16.67
N GLY A 350 -22.00 7.95 17.01
CA GLY A 350 -20.76 7.95 16.24
C GLY A 350 -20.68 6.93 15.09
N ILE A 351 -21.75 6.18 14.80
CA ILE A 351 -21.73 5.05 13.85
C ILE A 351 -21.59 5.48 12.37
N ARG A 352 -22.03 6.71 12.04
CA ARG A 352 -22.14 7.16 10.63
C ARG A 352 -20.83 7.13 9.87
N PRO A 353 -19.67 7.62 10.39
CA PRO A 353 -18.39 7.53 9.67
C PRO A 353 -17.95 6.09 9.40
N LEU A 354 -18.23 5.17 10.33
CA LEU A 354 -17.93 3.75 10.15
C LEU A 354 -18.81 3.13 9.07
N LYS A 355 -20.13 3.36 9.11
CA LYS A 355 -21.08 2.90 8.07
C LYS A 355 -20.69 3.43 6.69
N ASN A 356 -20.36 4.72 6.59
CA ASN A 356 -19.91 5.31 5.33
C ASN A 356 -18.66 4.63 4.80
N ALA A 357 -17.62 4.46 5.65
CA ALA A 357 -16.38 3.81 5.24
C ALA A 357 -16.62 2.37 4.73
N VAL A 358 -17.40 1.58 5.46
CA VAL A 358 -17.76 0.21 5.07
C VAL A 358 -18.55 0.19 3.76
N THR A 359 -19.57 1.03 3.62
CA THR A 359 -20.40 1.10 2.41
C THR A 359 -19.56 1.48 1.19
N LEU A 360 -18.73 2.53 1.31
CA LEU A 360 -17.86 2.97 0.21
C LEU A 360 -16.83 1.88 -0.15
N ALA A 361 -16.24 1.21 0.84
CA ALA A 361 -15.28 0.12 0.62
C ALA A 361 -15.95 -1.10 -0.04
N ILE A 362 -17.16 -1.50 0.38
CA ILE A 362 -17.92 -2.60 -0.22
C ILE A 362 -18.24 -2.32 -1.70
N ILE A 363 -18.58 -1.07 -2.04
CA ILE A 363 -18.87 -0.69 -3.43
C ILE A 363 -17.58 -0.60 -4.25
N ALA A 364 -16.53 0.03 -3.72
CA ALA A 364 -15.29 0.25 -4.46
C ALA A 364 -14.48 -1.03 -4.71
N THR A 365 -14.49 -1.96 -3.75
CA THR A 365 -13.66 -3.19 -3.79
C THR A 365 -13.94 -4.07 -5.01
N PRO A 366 -15.18 -4.50 -5.31
CA PRO A 366 -15.44 -5.33 -6.48
C PRO A 366 -15.14 -4.59 -7.78
N ILE A 367 -15.42 -3.28 -7.86
CA ILE A 367 -15.11 -2.46 -9.03
C ILE A 367 -13.60 -2.44 -9.27
N ALA A 368 -12.80 -2.15 -8.25
CA ALA A 368 -11.34 -2.14 -8.35
C ALA A 368 -10.77 -3.52 -8.73
N GLY A 369 -11.30 -4.59 -8.14
CA GLY A 369 -10.87 -5.95 -8.43
C GLY A 369 -11.17 -6.39 -9.86
N ILE A 370 -12.39 -6.15 -10.34
CA ILE A 370 -12.80 -6.48 -11.72
C ILE A 370 -11.99 -5.66 -12.72
N LEU A 371 -11.90 -4.34 -12.54
CA LEU A 371 -11.12 -3.48 -13.43
C LEU A 371 -9.64 -3.86 -13.43
N GLY A 372 -9.07 -4.15 -12.26
CA GLY A 372 -7.67 -4.59 -12.14
C GLY A 372 -7.39 -5.88 -12.92
N MET A 373 -8.26 -6.88 -12.82
CA MET A 373 -8.11 -8.15 -13.55
C MET A 373 -8.31 -7.99 -15.05
N ILE A 374 -9.28 -7.19 -15.48
CA ILE A 374 -9.50 -6.90 -16.91
C ILE A 374 -8.27 -6.19 -17.49
N ILE A 375 -7.75 -5.16 -16.82
CA ILE A 375 -6.56 -4.45 -17.27
C ILE A 375 -5.35 -5.38 -17.30
N ALA A 376 -5.17 -6.25 -16.30
CA ALA A 376 -4.10 -7.24 -16.29
C ALA A 376 -4.20 -8.20 -17.48
N PHE A 377 -5.38 -8.75 -17.74
CA PHE A 377 -5.64 -9.63 -18.89
C PHE A 377 -5.32 -8.94 -20.21
N LEU A 378 -5.88 -7.74 -20.42
CA LEU A 378 -5.65 -6.98 -21.65
C LEU A 378 -4.17 -6.65 -21.84
N THR A 379 -3.49 -6.27 -20.76
CA THR A 379 -2.07 -5.88 -20.81
C THR A 379 -1.15 -7.07 -21.08
N VAL A 380 -1.46 -8.28 -20.59
CA VAL A 380 -0.62 -9.46 -20.78
C VAL A 380 -0.95 -10.18 -22.09
N ARG A 381 -2.25 -10.38 -22.39
CA ARG A 381 -2.72 -11.30 -23.44
C ARG A 381 -3.12 -10.63 -24.75
N LYS A 382 -3.40 -9.34 -24.74
CA LYS A 382 -3.84 -8.63 -25.96
C LYS A 382 -2.79 -7.60 -26.42
N ASP A 383 -2.70 -7.43 -27.74
CA ASP A 383 -1.93 -6.34 -28.32
C ASP A 383 -2.89 -5.37 -29.00
N PHE A 384 -2.95 -4.14 -28.49
CA PHE A 384 -3.87 -3.11 -28.95
C PHE A 384 -3.30 -1.71 -28.85
N ILE A 385 -3.96 -0.78 -29.55
CA ILE A 385 -3.59 0.63 -29.54
C ILE A 385 -3.91 1.21 -28.15
N GLY A 386 -2.92 1.87 -27.52
CA GLY A 386 -3.06 2.42 -26.17
C GLY A 386 -2.63 1.47 -25.04
N LYS A 387 -2.17 0.25 -25.31
CA LYS A 387 -1.68 -0.71 -24.31
C LYS A 387 -0.64 -0.10 -23.37
N LYS A 388 0.36 0.61 -23.92
CA LYS A 388 1.41 1.27 -23.13
C LYS A 388 0.83 2.38 -22.25
N TYR A 389 -0.11 3.17 -22.78
CA TYR A 389 -0.79 4.21 -22.04
C TYR A 389 -1.64 3.61 -20.90
N MET A 390 -2.43 2.57 -21.18
CA MET A 390 -3.21 1.86 -20.17
C MET A 390 -2.33 1.35 -19.03
N SER A 391 -1.21 0.72 -19.36
CA SER A 391 -0.24 0.22 -18.37
C SER A 391 0.39 1.36 -17.54
N LEU A 392 0.77 2.47 -18.18
CA LEU A 392 1.34 3.61 -17.47
C LEU A 392 0.31 4.31 -16.59
N ALA A 393 -0.86 4.64 -17.13
CA ALA A 393 -1.91 5.35 -16.41
C ALA A 393 -2.41 4.55 -15.21
N SER A 394 -2.63 3.24 -15.38
CA SER A 394 -3.11 2.39 -14.31
C SER A 394 -2.11 2.20 -13.16
N LEU A 395 -0.81 2.26 -13.43
CA LEU A 395 0.23 2.08 -12.42
C LEU A 395 0.75 3.40 -11.83
N LEU A 396 0.45 4.53 -12.48
CA LEU A 396 0.87 5.86 -12.02
C LEU A 396 0.38 6.14 -10.59
N THR A 397 -0.83 5.71 -10.26
CA THR A 397 -1.43 5.91 -8.93
C THR A 397 -0.65 5.23 -7.79
N PHE A 398 0.21 4.27 -8.10
CA PHE A 398 1.12 3.66 -7.12
C PHE A 398 2.25 4.62 -6.69
N ALA A 399 2.68 5.48 -7.62
CA ALA A 399 3.72 6.48 -7.37
C ALA A 399 3.20 7.76 -6.73
N LEU A 400 1.89 8.03 -6.87
CA LEU A 400 1.28 9.27 -6.41
C LEU A 400 1.00 9.23 -4.89
N PRO A 401 1.56 10.15 -4.09
CA PRO A 401 1.13 10.32 -2.70
C PRO A 401 -0.37 10.59 -2.59
N GLY A 402 -0.99 10.10 -1.52
CA GLY A 402 -2.43 10.28 -1.34
C GLY A 402 -2.85 11.75 -1.29
N THR A 403 -2.04 12.63 -0.69
CA THR A 403 -2.27 14.08 -0.68
C THR A 403 -2.32 14.67 -2.09
N VAL A 404 -1.40 14.24 -2.98
CA VAL A 404 -1.37 14.63 -4.40
C VAL A 404 -2.67 14.21 -5.10
N ILE A 405 -3.13 12.98 -4.85
CA ILE A 405 -4.39 12.47 -5.42
C ILE A 405 -5.57 13.31 -4.91
N GLY A 406 -5.68 13.52 -3.60
CA GLY A 406 -6.79 14.27 -2.99
C GLY A 406 -6.90 15.70 -3.52
N ILE A 407 -5.80 16.42 -3.58
CA ILE A 407 -5.73 17.79 -4.11
C ILE A 407 -6.06 17.81 -5.61
N GLY A 408 -5.47 16.87 -6.38
CA GLY A 408 -5.76 16.73 -7.81
C GLY A 408 -7.24 16.51 -8.09
N TYR A 409 -7.91 15.71 -7.26
CA TYR A 409 -9.36 15.47 -7.37
C TYR A 409 -10.20 16.71 -7.03
N ILE A 410 -9.81 17.51 -6.04
CA ILE A 410 -10.46 18.81 -5.79
C ILE A 410 -10.33 19.70 -7.02
N LEU A 411 -9.13 19.88 -7.54
CA LEU A 411 -8.87 20.74 -8.69
C LEU A 411 -9.59 20.28 -9.98
N ALA A 412 -9.75 18.96 -10.14
CA ALA A 412 -10.39 18.38 -11.33
C ALA A 412 -11.91 18.36 -11.26
N PHE A 413 -12.47 18.15 -10.05
CA PHE A 413 -13.88 17.82 -9.87
C PHE A 413 -14.68 18.79 -8.99
N ASN A 414 -14.15 19.99 -8.74
CA ASN A 414 -14.83 21.06 -8.00
C ASN A 414 -15.47 22.12 -8.91
N ALA A 415 -15.58 21.86 -10.20
CA ALA A 415 -16.18 22.77 -11.18
C ALA A 415 -17.01 22.01 -12.22
N LYS A 416 -17.95 22.71 -12.86
CA LYS A 416 -18.69 22.15 -14.00
C LYS A 416 -17.71 21.84 -15.16
N PRO A 417 -17.94 20.81 -15.97
CA PRO A 417 -19.14 19.94 -15.98
C PRO A 417 -19.09 18.78 -14.96
N PHE A 418 -17.97 18.51 -14.30
CA PHE A 418 -17.77 17.33 -13.43
C PHE A 418 -17.76 17.70 -11.93
N LEU A 419 -18.80 18.33 -11.44
CA LEU A 419 -18.91 18.67 -10.02
C LEU A 419 -19.19 17.41 -9.19
N LEU A 420 -18.14 16.76 -8.66
CA LEU A 420 -18.23 15.53 -7.86
C LEU A 420 -17.81 15.73 -6.40
N THR A 421 -17.20 16.87 -6.05
CA THR A 421 -16.78 17.15 -4.67
C THR A 421 -17.95 17.09 -3.69
N GLY A 422 -17.70 16.52 -2.50
CA GLY A 422 -18.72 16.33 -1.48
C GLY A 422 -19.68 15.14 -1.69
N THR A 423 -19.52 14.36 -2.77
CA THR A 423 -20.35 13.19 -3.08
C THR A 423 -19.67 11.86 -2.72
N ALA A 424 -20.48 10.78 -2.61
CA ALA A 424 -19.93 9.43 -2.48
C ALA A 424 -19.13 9.00 -3.72
N VAL A 425 -19.49 9.50 -4.90
CA VAL A 425 -18.90 9.09 -6.18
C VAL A 425 -17.42 9.41 -6.22
N ILE A 426 -17.00 10.60 -5.77
CA ILE A 426 -15.59 10.98 -5.76
C ILE A 426 -14.77 10.09 -4.82
N LEU A 427 -15.32 9.72 -3.66
CA LEU A 427 -14.67 8.84 -2.69
C LEU A 427 -14.54 7.41 -3.23
N ILE A 428 -15.59 6.89 -3.87
CA ILE A 428 -15.56 5.59 -4.56
C ILE A 428 -14.52 5.61 -5.67
N ALA A 429 -14.49 6.66 -6.49
CA ALA A 429 -13.50 6.80 -7.56
C ALA A 429 -12.06 6.78 -7.02
N VAL A 430 -11.78 7.54 -5.95
CA VAL A 430 -10.47 7.52 -5.29
C VAL A 430 -10.11 6.11 -4.79
N PHE A 431 -11.03 5.42 -4.12
CA PHE A 431 -10.79 4.06 -3.64
C PHE A 431 -10.54 3.08 -4.79
N VAL A 432 -11.32 3.15 -5.85
CA VAL A 432 -11.17 2.30 -7.04
C VAL A 432 -9.81 2.55 -7.69
N PHE A 433 -9.56 3.76 -8.17
CA PHE A 433 -8.38 4.04 -9.01
C PHE A 433 -7.06 4.01 -8.25
N ARG A 434 -7.06 4.26 -6.93
CA ARG A 434 -5.88 4.11 -6.09
C ARG A 434 -5.52 2.65 -5.82
N ASN A 435 -6.50 1.74 -5.79
CA ASN A 435 -6.28 0.33 -5.43
C ASN A 435 -6.15 -0.60 -6.64
N ILE A 436 -6.54 -0.15 -7.86
CA ILE A 436 -6.40 -0.92 -9.11
C ILE A 436 -4.98 -1.48 -9.33
N PRO A 437 -3.87 -0.74 -9.10
CA PRO A 437 -2.53 -1.23 -9.40
C PRO A 437 -2.18 -2.58 -8.77
N VAL A 438 -2.63 -2.84 -7.55
CA VAL A 438 -2.33 -4.11 -6.85
C VAL A 438 -3.07 -5.27 -7.51
N GLY A 439 -4.32 -5.06 -7.90
CA GLY A 439 -5.08 -6.04 -8.68
C GLY A 439 -4.42 -6.36 -10.02
N ILE A 440 -3.88 -5.34 -10.68
CA ILE A 440 -3.16 -5.49 -11.95
C ILE A 440 -1.86 -6.30 -11.76
N GLU A 441 -1.02 -5.93 -10.82
CA GLU A 441 0.26 -6.61 -10.55
C GLU A 441 0.03 -8.07 -10.14
N GLY A 442 -0.95 -8.34 -9.27
CA GLY A 442 -1.33 -9.70 -8.88
C GLY A 442 -1.89 -10.51 -10.06
N GLY A 443 -2.76 -9.89 -10.86
CA GLY A 443 -3.31 -10.49 -12.07
C GLY A 443 -2.25 -10.78 -13.13
N MET A 444 -1.34 -9.85 -13.40
CA MET A 444 -0.24 -10.03 -14.34
C MET A 444 0.70 -11.16 -13.90
N SER A 445 1.03 -11.21 -12.61
CA SER A 445 1.89 -12.27 -12.05
C SER A 445 1.24 -13.65 -12.14
N ALA A 446 -0.07 -13.75 -11.90
CA ALA A 446 -0.81 -14.99 -12.03
C ALA A 446 -0.95 -15.43 -13.50
N LEU A 447 -1.22 -14.49 -14.41
CA LEU A 447 -1.32 -14.78 -15.85
C LEU A 447 0.01 -15.22 -16.46
N ALA A 448 1.14 -14.68 -15.97
CA ALA A 448 2.47 -15.09 -16.43
C ALA A 448 2.81 -16.56 -16.11
N GLN A 449 2.10 -17.17 -15.13
CA GLN A 449 2.28 -18.59 -14.76
C GLN A 449 1.37 -19.53 -15.56
N ILE A 450 0.46 -19.01 -16.38
CA ILE A 450 -0.48 -19.79 -17.20
C ILE A 450 0.04 -19.84 -18.64
N ASP A 451 0.18 -21.04 -19.18
CA ASP A 451 0.59 -21.25 -20.57
C ASP A 451 -0.46 -20.63 -21.53
N PRO A 452 -0.05 -19.75 -22.46
CA PRO A 452 -0.94 -19.16 -23.45
C PRO A 452 -1.70 -20.19 -24.31
N SER A 453 -1.14 -21.37 -24.52
CA SER A 453 -1.76 -22.46 -25.32
C SER A 453 -3.14 -22.85 -24.84
N ILE A 454 -3.43 -22.70 -23.52
CA ILE A 454 -4.76 -23.00 -22.96
C ILE A 454 -5.82 -22.03 -23.50
N GLU A 455 -5.46 -20.76 -23.65
CA GLU A 455 -6.34 -19.72 -24.19
C GLU A 455 -6.47 -19.83 -25.71
N GLU A 456 -5.38 -20.21 -26.39
CA GLU A 456 -5.36 -20.47 -27.84
C GLU A 456 -6.25 -21.66 -28.20
N ALA A 457 -6.22 -22.74 -27.41
CA ALA A 457 -7.11 -23.88 -27.58
C ALA A 457 -8.59 -23.49 -27.44
N SER A 458 -8.91 -22.63 -26.46
CA SER A 458 -10.28 -22.10 -26.31
C SER A 458 -10.74 -21.32 -27.55
N THR A 459 -9.88 -20.48 -28.08
CA THR A 459 -10.16 -19.68 -29.28
C THR A 459 -10.34 -20.56 -30.52
N SER A 460 -9.52 -21.62 -30.64
CA SER A 460 -9.62 -22.62 -31.72
C SER A 460 -10.93 -23.41 -31.67
N LEU A 461 -11.52 -23.56 -30.47
CA LEU A 461 -12.84 -24.16 -30.28
C LEU A 461 -14.00 -23.17 -30.50
N GLY A 462 -13.71 -21.96 -30.97
CA GLY A 462 -14.72 -20.95 -31.32
C GLY A 462 -15.13 -20.00 -30.19
N ALA A 463 -14.47 -20.05 -29.01
CA ALA A 463 -14.76 -19.12 -27.94
C ALA A 463 -14.24 -17.70 -28.27
N ASN A 464 -15.05 -16.68 -27.98
CA ASN A 464 -14.60 -15.30 -28.07
C ASN A 464 -13.76 -14.89 -26.85
N SER A 465 -13.12 -13.70 -26.92
CA SER A 465 -12.23 -13.22 -25.87
C SER A 465 -12.90 -13.11 -24.50
N PHE A 466 -14.18 -12.76 -24.45
CA PHE A 466 -14.95 -12.65 -23.20
C PHE A 466 -15.23 -14.05 -22.59
N GLN A 467 -15.60 -15.02 -23.41
CA GLN A 467 -15.81 -16.42 -22.98
C GLN A 467 -14.51 -17.03 -22.48
N THR A 468 -13.41 -16.87 -23.20
CA THR A 468 -12.08 -17.34 -22.77
C THR A 468 -11.69 -16.72 -21.42
N PHE A 469 -11.86 -15.42 -21.27
CA PHE A 469 -11.58 -14.75 -20.00
C PHE A 469 -12.46 -15.28 -18.86
N LYS A 470 -13.78 -15.31 -19.04
CA LYS A 470 -14.75 -15.70 -18.00
C LYS A 470 -14.63 -17.17 -17.60
N ASP A 471 -14.54 -18.08 -18.60
CA ASP A 471 -14.69 -19.50 -18.36
C ASP A 471 -13.35 -20.23 -18.12
N ILE A 472 -12.24 -19.65 -18.57
CA ILE A 472 -10.89 -20.23 -18.47
C ILE A 472 -9.97 -19.38 -17.60
N THR A 473 -9.69 -18.14 -18.03
CA THR A 473 -8.66 -17.32 -17.40
C THR A 473 -9.03 -16.92 -15.98
N LEU A 474 -10.20 -16.36 -15.74
CA LEU A 474 -10.64 -15.91 -14.42
C LEU A 474 -10.69 -17.05 -13.37
N PRO A 475 -11.19 -18.25 -13.69
CA PRO A 475 -11.10 -19.38 -12.77
C PRO A 475 -9.67 -19.81 -12.41
N LEU A 476 -8.71 -19.68 -13.32
CA LEU A 476 -7.32 -20.03 -13.08
C LEU A 476 -6.62 -18.98 -12.17
N ILE A 477 -6.92 -17.69 -12.37
CA ILE A 477 -6.32 -16.59 -11.58
C ILE A 477 -7.17 -16.19 -10.36
N LYS A 478 -8.21 -16.97 -10.01
CA LYS A 478 -9.12 -16.61 -8.90
C LYS A 478 -8.42 -16.28 -7.59
N GLY A 479 -7.34 -16.99 -7.24
CA GLY A 479 -6.56 -16.71 -6.03
C GLY A 479 -6.00 -15.28 -6.01
N ALA A 480 -5.41 -14.83 -7.12
CA ALA A 480 -4.91 -13.46 -7.28
C ALA A 480 -6.05 -12.44 -7.25
N PHE A 481 -7.20 -12.75 -7.89
CA PHE A 481 -8.38 -11.89 -7.87
C PHE A 481 -8.87 -11.63 -6.44
N PHE A 482 -9.05 -12.68 -5.66
CA PHE A 482 -9.56 -12.55 -4.29
C PHE A 482 -8.55 -11.86 -3.35
N SER A 483 -7.26 -12.18 -3.49
CA SER A 483 -6.21 -11.45 -2.74
C SER A 483 -6.22 -9.97 -3.07
N GLY A 484 -6.46 -9.61 -4.34
CA GLY A 484 -6.66 -8.23 -4.78
C GLY A 484 -7.89 -7.57 -4.15
N LEU A 485 -9.02 -8.30 -4.01
CA LEU A 485 -10.23 -7.81 -3.33
C LEU A 485 -9.96 -7.54 -1.84
N VAL A 486 -9.35 -8.49 -1.13
CA VAL A 486 -8.98 -8.32 0.29
C VAL A 486 -8.11 -7.08 0.46
N TYR A 487 -7.06 -6.97 -0.34
CA TYR A 487 -6.17 -5.80 -0.30
C TYR A 487 -6.93 -4.50 -0.58
N SER A 488 -7.75 -4.45 -1.63
CA SER A 488 -8.52 -3.26 -2.00
C SER A 488 -9.48 -2.84 -0.89
N PHE A 489 -10.17 -3.80 -0.24
CA PHE A 489 -11.04 -3.52 0.89
C PHE A 489 -10.28 -2.92 2.07
N VAL A 490 -9.20 -3.58 2.49
CA VAL A 490 -8.36 -3.09 3.61
C VAL A 490 -7.84 -1.68 3.34
N ARG A 491 -7.29 -1.44 2.14
CA ARG A 491 -6.74 -0.14 1.75
C ARG A 491 -7.82 0.94 1.63
N SER A 492 -9.03 0.60 1.20
CA SER A 492 -10.17 1.53 1.19
C SER A 492 -10.60 1.91 2.61
N MET A 493 -10.69 0.91 3.51
CA MET A 493 -11.01 1.14 4.91
C MET A 493 -9.95 1.97 5.64
N THR A 494 -8.67 1.83 5.28
CA THR A 494 -7.54 2.47 5.96
C THR A 494 -7.06 3.76 5.28
N ALA A 495 -7.75 4.21 4.23
CA ALA A 495 -7.36 5.41 3.49
C ALA A 495 -7.56 6.69 4.33
N VAL A 496 -6.54 7.54 4.40
CA VAL A 496 -6.57 8.87 5.05
C VAL A 496 -6.12 9.95 4.07
N SER A 497 -4.88 9.88 3.59
CA SER A 497 -4.17 10.96 2.93
C SER A 497 -4.85 11.54 1.69
N ALA A 498 -5.60 10.73 0.93
CA ALA A 498 -6.37 11.22 -0.22
C ALA A 498 -7.77 11.68 0.20
N VAL A 499 -8.40 10.95 1.13
CA VAL A 499 -9.80 11.15 1.51
C VAL A 499 -10.02 12.39 2.34
N ILE A 500 -9.01 12.77 3.16
CA ILE A 500 -9.11 13.91 4.09
C ILE A 500 -9.44 15.23 3.40
N PHE A 501 -9.08 15.36 2.13
CA PHE A 501 -9.40 16.53 1.29
C PHE A 501 -10.79 16.44 0.63
N LEU A 502 -11.41 15.26 0.60
CA LEU A 502 -12.61 14.99 -0.21
C LEU A 502 -13.86 14.70 0.62
N ILE A 503 -13.70 14.57 1.93
CA ILE A 503 -14.84 14.35 2.84
C ILE A 503 -15.79 15.55 2.86
N SER A 504 -17.03 15.26 3.25
CA SER A 504 -18.06 16.25 3.51
C SER A 504 -18.84 15.90 4.78
N ALA A 505 -19.67 16.79 5.25
CA ALA A 505 -20.54 16.54 6.43
C ALA A 505 -21.40 15.27 6.25
N ARG A 506 -21.84 14.98 5.00
CA ARG A 506 -22.60 13.76 4.68
C ARG A 506 -21.73 12.52 4.55
N TRP A 507 -20.58 12.65 3.89
CA TRP A 507 -19.68 11.56 3.52
C TRP A 507 -18.34 11.67 4.26
N ASN A 508 -18.41 11.62 5.60
CA ASN A 508 -17.24 11.47 6.45
C ASN A 508 -16.93 9.98 6.66
N VAL A 509 -15.66 9.61 6.78
CA VAL A 509 -15.20 8.23 6.96
C VAL A 509 -14.52 8.03 8.32
N VAL A 510 -14.44 6.78 8.77
CA VAL A 510 -13.94 6.45 10.10
C VAL A 510 -12.50 6.93 10.35
N THR A 511 -11.64 6.87 9.34
CA THR A 511 -10.24 7.29 9.45
C THR A 511 -10.08 8.80 9.69
N THR A 512 -10.90 9.61 9.05
CA THR A 512 -10.91 11.06 9.26
C THR A 512 -11.58 11.43 10.58
N ARG A 513 -12.56 10.65 11.05
CA ARG A 513 -13.11 10.80 12.41
C ARG A 513 -12.07 10.50 13.48
N ILE A 514 -11.31 9.41 13.33
CA ILE A 514 -10.18 9.09 14.22
C ILE A 514 -9.19 10.26 14.26
N PHE A 515 -8.82 10.80 13.10
CA PHE A 515 -7.91 11.95 13.01
C PHE A 515 -8.45 13.17 13.77
N SER A 516 -9.73 13.52 13.59
CA SER A 516 -10.33 14.65 14.32
C SER A 516 -10.37 14.44 15.84
N LEU A 517 -10.45 13.19 16.32
CA LEU A 517 -10.36 12.89 17.76
C LEU A 517 -8.94 13.11 18.31
N PHE A 518 -7.91 12.90 17.50
CA PHE A 518 -6.53 13.27 17.86
C PHE A 518 -6.37 14.79 18.00
N GLU A 519 -6.94 15.57 17.08
CA GLU A 519 -6.85 17.03 17.12
C GLU A 519 -7.47 17.63 18.41
N VAL A 520 -8.49 16.96 18.96
CA VAL A 520 -9.14 17.36 20.23
C VAL A 520 -8.66 16.54 21.43
N SER A 521 -7.58 15.77 21.30
CA SER A 521 -6.96 14.96 22.37
C SER A 521 -7.88 13.89 23.01
N GLN A 522 -8.92 13.45 22.31
CA GLN A 522 -9.82 12.36 22.73
C GLN A 522 -9.24 10.99 22.34
N TYR A 523 -8.11 10.63 22.95
CA TYR A 523 -7.31 9.45 22.56
C TYR A 523 -8.01 8.12 22.86
N SER A 524 -8.77 8.02 23.97
CA SER A 524 -9.51 6.78 24.32
C SER A 524 -10.67 6.52 23.36
N ASP A 525 -11.38 7.57 22.91
CA ASP A 525 -12.39 7.47 21.85
C ASP A 525 -11.75 7.03 20.52
N ALA A 526 -10.60 7.63 20.16
CA ALA A 526 -9.84 7.22 18.97
C ALA A 526 -9.43 5.76 19.04
N ALA A 527 -8.95 5.27 20.20
CA ALA A 527 -8.61 3.88 20.44
C ALA A 527 -9.81 2.95 20.22
N ALA A 528 -10.97 3.31 20.74
CA ALA A 528 -12.20 2.53 20.57
C ALA A 528 -12.62 2.43 19.09
N TYR A 529 -12.57 3.54 18.34
CA TYR A 529 -12.81 3.49 16.89
C TYR A 529 -11.80 2.62 16.14
N ILE A 530 -10.51 2.68 16.50
CA ILE A 530 -9.47 1.83 15.94
C ILE A 530 -9.76 0.35 16.19
N VAL A 531 -10.13 -0.03 17.43
CA VAL A 531 -10.48 -1.42 17.79
C VAL A 531 -11.68 -1.91 16.99
N VAL A 532 -12.76 -1.12 16.92
CA VAL A 532 -13.94 -1.47 16.12
C VAL A 532 -13.57 -1.62 14.63
N MET A 533 -12.73 -0.74 14.10
CA MET A 533 -12.27 -0.80 12.72
C MET A 533 -11.44 -2.06 12.46
N ILE A 534 -10.54 -2.47 13.37
CA ILE A 534 -9.78 -3.72 13.27
C ILE A 534 -10.74 -4.91 13.21
N ILE A 535 -11.75 -4.96 14.08
CA ILE A 535 -12.74 -6.04 14.09
C ILE A 535 -13.50 -6.10 12.76
N VAL A 536 -13.94 -4.97 12.22
CA VAL A 536 -14.65 -4.91 10.94
C VAL A 536 -13.76 -5.38 9.79
N ILE A 537 -12.50 -4.93 9.74
CA ILE A 537 -11.55 -5.35 8.70
C ILE A 537 -11.29 -6.86 8.80
N MET A 538 -11.02 -7.38 10.00
CA MET A 538 -10.76 -8.81 10.19
C MET A 538 -11.98 -9.67 9.84
N ALA A 539 -13.19 -9.23 10.20
CA ALA A 539 -14.43 -9.90 9.81
C ALA A 539 -14.60 -9.94 8.28
N ALA A 540 -14.35 -8.83 7.60
CA ALA A 540 -14.44 -8.76 6.15
C ALA A 540 -13.38 -9.65 5.46
N VAL A 541 -12.13 -9.64 5.93
CA VAL A 541 -11.06 -10.51 5.43
C VAL A 541 -11.46 -11.99 5.60
N PHE A 542 -11.97 -12.35 6.77
CA PHE A 542 -12.42 -13.72 7.06
C PHE A 542 -13.59 -14.16 6.16
N ILE A 543 -14.57 -13.28 5.93
CA ILE A 543 -15.71 -13.55 5.03
C ILE A 543 -15.21 -13.77 3.59
N LEU A 544 -14.33 -12.89 3.11
CA LEU A 544 -13.75 -12.99 1.77
C LEU A 544 -12.93 -14.27 1.61
N ASP A 545 -12.11 -14.63 2.59
CA ASP A 545 -11.31 -15.88 2.56
C ASP A 545 -12.20 -17.12 2.53
N ARG A 546 -13.25 -17.15 3.34
CA ARG A 546 -14.24 -18.25 3.30
C ARG A 546 -14.98 -18.34 1.96
N ALA A 547 -15.36 -17.22 1.37
CA ALA A 547 -15.99 -17.20 0.06
C ALA A 547 -15.09 -17.81 -1.02
N VAL A 548 -13.78 -17.50 -0.99
CA VAL A 548 -12.78 -18.11 -1.87
C VAL A 548 -12.72 -19.63 -1.73
N ASN A 549 -12.59 -20.09 -0.47
CA ASN A 549 -12.42 -21.51 -0.16
C ASN A 549 -13.69 -22.34 -0.50
N SER A 550 -14.88 -21.76 -0.33
CA SER A 550 -16.15 -22.43 -0.67
C SER A 550 -16.32 -22.63 -2.18
N LEU A 551 -15.98 -21.64 -2.99
CA LEU A 551 -16.00 -21.73 -4.45
C LEU A 551 -15.02 -22.77 -5.00
N GLY A 552 -13.90 -23.02 -4.29
CA GLY A 552 -12.94 -24.08 -4.60
C GLY A 552 -13.48 -25.49 -4.32
N LYS A 553 -14.16 -25.69 -3.18
CA LYS A 553 -14.70 -26.99 -2.75
C LYS A 553 -15.90 -27.45 -3.58
N ASN A 554 -16.79 -26.54 -3.95
CA ASN A 554 -17.99 -26.88 -4.74
C ASN A 554 -17.64 -27.41 -6.15
N ARG A 555 -16.58 -26.89 -6.78
CA ARG A 555 -16.10 -27.40 -8.08
C ARG A 555 -15.46 -28.80 -7.99
N GLN A 556 -14.77 -29.10 -6.89
CA GLN A 556 -14.23 -30.47 -6.68
C GLN A 556 -15.35 -31.50 -6.43
N LYS A 557 -16.41 -31.12 -5.71
CA LYS A 557 -17.60 -31.96 -5.53
C LYS A 557 -18.37 -32.16 -6.85
N ALA A 558 -18.56 -31.12 -7.65
CA ALA A 558 -19.21 -31.23 -8.96
C ALA A 558 -18.43 -32.08 -9.98
N LYS A 559 -17.08 -32.13 -9.88
CA LYS A 559 -16.25 -33.02 -10.70
C LYS A 559 -16.27 -34.48 -10.20
N ARG A 560 -16.43 -34.70 -8.89
CA ARG A 560 -16.57 -36.09 -8.33
C ARG A 560 -17.96 -36.69 -8.53
N GLY A 561 -19.00 -35.87 -8.64
CA GLY A 561 -20.37 -36.34 -8.90
C GLY A 561 -20.70 -36.59 -10.39
N LYS A 562 -19.76 -36.29 -11.31
CA LYS A 562 -19.88 -36.60 -12.76
C LYS A 562 -18.96 -37.73 -13.22
N ARG A 563 -18.28 -38.42 -12.31
CA ARG A 563 -17.62 -39.73 -12.50
C ARG A 563 -18.43 -40.80 -11.78
#